data_69236c4d9d8ff16c0ceb7018c7e10530
#
_entry.id   69236c4d9d8ff16c0ceb7018c7e10530
#
_cell.length_a   1.000
_cell.length_b   1.000
_cell.length_c   1.000
_cell.angle_alpha   90.00
_cell.angle_beta   90.00
_cell.angle_gamma   90.00
#
_symmetry.space_group_name_H-M   'P 1'
#
loop_
_entity.id
_entity.type
_entity.pdbx_description
1 polymer ?
#
loop_
_entity_poly.entity_id
_entity_poly.type
_entity_poly.pdbx_seq_one_letter_code
_entity_poly.pdbx_strand_id
1 'polypeptide(L)'
;QLIVEQRVFADQIEEVLDIEFLEFKYLRSLVRKIFEYKQKYKTHPSYPNLVTIFKTEFDDENEILKKQIKDYIIRINKSEVDGDEYIKDTALDFCRKQKLKEAMVKSISLLQQSSFDEISSVINNALRLGSDNEQGYEWIADFEERFKVRARNPIATGWDEIDKISKQGLGKGELG
;
A
#
# COMPACT_ATOMS: atom_id res chain seq x y z
N GLN A 1 -7.22 11.46 7.56
CA GLN A 1 -6.18 11.91 8.49
C GLN A 1 -4.91 11.08 8.27
N LEU A 2 -4.91 9.77 8.51
CA LEU A 2 -3.73 8.90 8.39
C LEU A 2 -3.03 8.98 7.01
N ILE A 3 -3.78 9.13 5.91
CA ILE A 3 -3.21 9.33 4.56
C ILE A 3 -2.37 10.62 4.47
N VAL A 4 -2.65 11.63 5.30
CA VAL A 4 -1.92 12.90 5.32
C VAL A 4 -0.72 12.85 6.27
N GLU A 5 -0.87 12.17 7.40
CA GLU A 5 0.12 12.16 8.49
C GLU A 5 1.18 11.06 8.32
N GLN A 6 0.81 9.94 7.70
CA GLN A 6 1.66 8.75 7.64
C GLN A 6 1.95 8.34 6.19
N ARG A 7 3.16 8.64 5.75
CA ARG A 7 3.59 8.39 4.37
C ARG A 7 3.50 6.91 3.97
N VAL A 8 4.01 6.02 4.81
CA VAL A 8 4.02 4.58 4.51
C VAL A 8 2.60 4.05 4.31
N PHE A 9 1.67 4.41 5.21
CA PHE A 9 0.28 4.04 5.06
C PHE A 9 -0.38 4.65 3.82
N ALA A 10 -0.04 5.91 3.50
CA ALA A 10 -0.57 6.57 2.32
C ALA A 10 -0.08 5.92 1.02
N ASP A 11 1.15 5.41 0.99
CA ASP A 11 1.68 4.65 -0.14
C ASP A 11 0.97 3.30 -0.27
N GLN A 12 0.80 2.56 0.82
CA GLN A 12 0.09 1.28 0.82
C GLN A 12 -1.39 1.41 0.41
N ILE A 13 -2.08 2.41 0.95
CA ILE A 13 -3.51 2.58 0.67
C ILE A 13 -3.76 3.05 -0.77
N GLU A 14 -2.85 3.83 -1.37
CA GLU A 14 -2.97 4.30 -2.76
C GLU A 14 -2.98 3.14 -3.76
N GLU A 15 -2.25 2.06 -3.48
CA GLU A 15 -2.21 0.88 -4.34
C GLU A 15 -3.54 0.12 -4.39
N VAL A 16 -4.30 0.14 -3.30
CA VAL A 16 -5.50 -0.68 -3.13
C VAL A 16 -6.80 0.11 -3.12
N LEU A 17 -6.75 1.41 -2.75
CA LEU A 17 -7.93 2.24 -2.64
C LEU A 17 -8.40 2.69 -4.02
N ASP A 18 -9.55 2.20 -4.45
CA ASP A 18 -10.31 2.88 -5.49
C ASP A 18 -11.13 4.00 -4.87
N ILE A 19 -11.04 5.19 -5.45
CA ILE A 19 -11.76 6.38 -4.96
C ILE A 19 -13.27 6.15 -4.93
N GLU A 20 -13.79 5.32 -5.84
CA GLU A 20 -15.20 4.97 -5.93
C GLU A 20 -15.70 4.11 -4.75
N PHE A 21 -14.81 3.50 -3.97
CA PHE A 21 -15.18 2.81 -2.72
C PHE A 21 -15.65 3.78 -1.63
N LEU A 22 -15.31 5.06 -1.75
CA LEU A 22 -15.74 6.08 -0.81
C LEU A 22 -17.18 6.48 -1.12
N GLU A 23 -18.07 6.40 -0.13
CA GLU A 23 -19.48 6.69 -0.27
C GLU A 23 -19.74 8.16 -0.57
N PHE A 24 -19.05 9.06 0.13
CA PHE A 24 -19.31 10.49 0.06
C PHE A 24 -18.52 11.18 -1.05
N LYS A 25 -19.22 11.95 -1.88
CA LYS A 25 -18.64 12.71 -3.00
C LYS A 25 -17.51 13.65 -2.56
N TYR A 26 -17.67 14.33 -1.42
CA TYR A 26 -16.65 15.23 -0.91
C TYR A 26 -15.35 14.51 -0.50
N LEU A 27 -15.45 13.27 -0.01
CA LEU A 27 -14.26 12.45 0.28
C LEU A 27 -13.56 11.99 -1.01
N ARG A 28 -14.33 11.57 -2.01
CA ARG A 28 -13.77 11.20 -3.32
C ARG A 28 -12.98 12.36 -3.92
N SER A 29 -13.58 13.56 -3.94
CA SER A 29 -12.92 14.76 -4.47
C SER A 29 -11.65 15.10 -3.69
N LEU A 30 -11.70 15.05 -2.35
CA LEU A 30 -10.53 15.34 -1.51
C LEU A 30 -9.40 14.33 -1.70
N VAL A 31 -9.70 13.03 -1.66
CA VAL A 31 -8.68 11.97 -1.81
C VAL A 31 -8.07 11.99 -3.21
N ARG A 32 -8.88 12.25 -4.24
CA ARG A 32 -8.38 12.43 -5.62
C ARG A 32 -7.34 13.55 -5.68
N LYS A 33 -7.60 14.70 -5.06
CA LYS A 33 -6.65 15.83 -5.04
C LYS A 33 -5.40 15.53 -4.23
N ILE A 34 -5.49 14.76 -3.17
CA ILE A 34 -4.31 14.30 -2.41
C ILE A 34 -3.42 13.43 -3.29
N PHE A 35 -4.01 12.47 -4.01
CA PHE A 35 -3.25 11.59 -4.89
C PHE A 35 -2.68 12.33 -6.12
N GLU A 36 -3.43 13.23 -6.74
CA GLU A 36 -2.93 14.10 -7.82
C GLU A 36 -1.72 14.93 -7.35
N TYR A 37 -1.80 15.52 -6.16
CA TYR A 37 -0.69 16.26 -5.55
C TYR A 37 0.54 15.38 -5.37
N LYS A 38 0.37 14.18 -4.81
CA LYS A 38 1.46 13.21 -4.62
C LYS A 38 2.09 12.81 -5.95
N GLN A 39 1.30 12.52 -6.98
CA GLN A 39 1.81 12.17 -8.30
C GLN A 39 2.63 13.30 -8.91
N LYS A 40 2.19 14.54 -8.77
CA LYS A 40 2.83 15.73 -9.33
C LYS A 40 4.11 16.11 -8.60
N TYR A 41 4.08 16.12 -7.26
CA TYR A 41 5.18 16.64 -6.44
C TYR A 41 6.03 15.54 -5.79
N LYS A 42 5.67 14.26 -5.96
CA LYS A 42 6.34 13.09 -5.35
C LYS A 42 6.46 13.16 -3.82
N THR A 43 5.59 13.92 -3.20
CA THR A 43 5.50 14.09 -1.74
C THR A 43 4.05 14.22 -1.30
N HIS A 44 3.77 13.82 -0.06
CA HIS A 44 2.43 13.96 0.50
C HIS A 44 2.13 15.41 0.89
N PRO A 45 0.89 15.88 0.68
CA PRO A 45 0.50 17.20 1.11
C PRO A 45 0.42 17.27 2.64
N SER A 46 1.03 18.32 3.22
CA SER A 46 0.80 18.70 4.61
C SER A 46 -0.58 19.36 4.80
N TYR A 47 -1.04 19.53 6.04
CA TYR A 47 -2.29 20.27 6.30
C TYR A 47 -2.32 21.68 5.70
N PRO A 48 -1.27 22.52 5.81
CA PRO A 48 -1.22 23.80 5.10
C PRO A 48 -1.38 23.66 3.59
N ASN A 49 -0.77 22.63 2.98
CA ASN A 49 -0.91 22.35 1.57
C ASN A 49 -2.34 21.94 1.20
N LEU A 50 -3.03 21.14 2.03
CA LEU A 50 -4.44 20.80 1.83
C LEU A 50 -5.35 22.03 1.86
N VAL A 51 -5.09 22.97 2.77
CA VAL A 51 -5.82 24.23 2.82
C VAL A 51 -5.58 25.08 1.56
N THR A 52 -4.36 25.06 1.04
CA THR A 52 -4.03 25.75 -0.22
C THR A 52 -4.72 25.08 -1.41
N ILE A 53 -4.63 23.76 -1.53
CA ILE A 53 -5.33 22.98 -2.56
C ILE A 53 -6.83 23.26 -2.50
N PHE A 54 -7.41 23.29 -1.30
CA PHE A 54 -8.82 23.62 -1.14
C PHE A 54 -9.17 25.00 -1.70
N LYS A 55 -8.36 26.02 -1.44
CA LYS A 55 -8.60 27.38 -1.91
C LYS A 55 -8.42 27.55 -3.43
N THR A 56 -7.48 26.81 -4.02
CA THR A 56 -7.11 27.01 -5.44
C THR A 56 -7.84 26.07 -6.39
N GLU A 57 -8.13 24.85 -5.98
CA GLU A 57 -8.62 23.81 -6.89
C GLU A 57 -10.08 23.45 -6.72
N PHE A 58 -10.73 23.97 -5.66
CA PHE A 58 -12.18 23.78 -5.43
C PHE A 58 -12.97 25.06 -5.64
N ASP A 59 -12.38 26.08 -6.28
CA ASP A 59 -13.06 27.38 -6.44
C ASP A 59 -14.26 27.31 -7.39
N ASP A 60 -14.22 26.43 -8.37
CA ASP A 60 -15.30 26.20 -9.33
C ASP A 60 -16.35 25.16 -8.86
N GLU A 61 -16.18 24.55 -7.69
CA GLU A 61 -17.07 23.52 -7.19
C GLU A 61 -18.31 24.10 -6.48
N ASN A 62 -19.34 23.25 -6.35
CA ASN A 62 -20.59 23.65 -5.68
C ASN A 62 -20.32 24.06 -4.22
N GLU A 63 -20.96 25.15 -3.76
CA GLU A 63 -20.82 25.72 -2.40
C GLU A 63 -21.07 24.69 -1.28
N ILE A 64 -22.01 23.75 -1.51
CA ILE A 64 -22.30 22.67 -0.54
C ILE A 64 -21.10 21.75 -0.41
N LEU A 65 -20.49 21.36 -1.54
CA LEU A 65 -19.32 20.51 -1.55
C LEU A 65 -18.11 21.19 -0.92
N LYS A 66 -17.89 22.47 -1.24
CA LYS A 66 -16.84 23.30 -0.60
C LYS A 66 -16.99 23.30 0.91
N LYS A 67 -18.19 23.56 1.39
CA LYS A 67 -18.47 23.58 2.83
C LYS A 67 -18.16 22.22 3.49
N GLN A 68 -18.61 21.13 2.89
CA GLN A 68 -18.36 19.79 3.40
C GLN A 68 -16.86 19.46 3.46
N ILE A 69 -16.10 19.79 2.42
CA ILE A 69 -14.64 19.57 2.37
C ILE A 69 -13.93 20.42 3.44
N LYS A 70 -14.30 21.71 3.55
CA LYS A 70 -13.73 22.62 4.55
C LYS A 70 -13.97 22.12 5.98
N ASP A 71 -15.22 21.77 6.29
CA ASP A 71 -15.60 21.28 7.62
C ASP A 71 -14.86 19.95 7.92
N TYR A 72 -14.68 19.10 6.92
CA TYR A 72 -13.94 17.85 7.05
C TYR A 72 -12.46 18.11 7.32
N ILE A 73 -11.79 18.99 6.56
CA ILE A 73 -10.37 19.35 6.78
C ILE A 73 -10.17 19.92 8.19
N ILE A 74 -11.06 20.80 8.65
CA ILE A 74 -10.99 21.35 10.02
C ILE A 74 -11.13 20.25 11.06
N ARG A 75 -12.04 19.30 10.84
CA ARG A 75 -12.29 18.20 11.75
C ARG A 75 -11.06 17.27 11.86
N ILE A 76 -10.50 16.83 10.73
CA ILE A 76 -9.33 15.95 10.75
C ILE A 76 -8.08 16.60 11.35
N ASN A 77 -7.93 17.91 11.20
CA ASN A 77 -6.81 18.63 11.81
C ASN A 77 -6.91 18.74 13.34
N LYS A 78 -8.12 18.61 13.90
CA LYS A 78 -8.39 18.68 15.35
C LYS A 78 -8.52 17.30 16.00
N SER A 79 -8.68 16.26 15.21
CA SER A 79 -8.86 14.91 15.72
C SER A 79 -7.50 14.31 16.07
N GLU A 80 -7.41 13.68 17.21
CA GLU A 80 -6.35 12.70 17.50
C GLU A 80 -6.89 11.34 17.12
N VAL A 81 -6.12 10.56 16.38
CA VAL A 81 -6.47 9.18 16.02
C VAL A 81 -5.82 8.27 17.04
N ASP A 82 -6.65 7.64 17.86
CA ASP A 82 -6.21 6.58 18.77
C ASP A 82 -6.41 5.22 18.09
N GLY A 83 -5.45 4.31 18.27
CA GLY A 83 -5.53 2.98 17.65
C GLY A 83 -5.20 2.94 16.16
N ASP A 84 -4.23 3.71 15.72
CA ASP A 84 -3.77 3.85 14.33
C ASP A 84 -3.61 2.52 13.59
N GLU A 85 -2.97 1.53 14.20
CA GLU A 85 -2.68 0.23 13.62
C GLU A 85 -3.98 -0.51 13.24
N TYR A 86 -4.94 -0.58 14.17
CA TYR A 86 -6.22 -1.22 13.90
C TYR A 86 -7.00 -0.56 12.76
N ILE A 87 -6.95 0.77 12.70
CA ILE A 87 -7.64 1.54 11.64
C ILE A 87 -6.97 1.29 10.28
N LYS A 88 -5.63 1.25 10.23
CA LYS A 88 -4.88 0.94 9.01
C LYS A 88 -5.18 -0.45 8.50
N ASP A 89 -5.08 -1.44 9.36
CA ASP A 89 -5.34 -2.84 9.00
C ASP A 89 -6.78 -3.02 8.49
N THR A 90 -7.74 -2.43 9.20
CA THR A 90 -9.15 -2.50 8.80
C THR A 90 -9.40 -1.81 7.45
N ALA A 91 -8.76 -0.66 7.20
CA ALA A 91 -8.91 0.06 5.94
C ALA A 91 -8.27 -0.71 4.77
N LEU A 92 -7.07 -1.25 4.96
CA LEU A 92 -6.40 -2.06 3.95
C LEU A 92 -7.18 -3.35 3.65
N ASP A 93 -7.64 -4.06 4.68
CA ASP A 93 -8.45 -5.26 4.53
C ASP A 93 -9.77 -4.98 3.79
N PHE A 94 -10.43 -3.87 4.09
CA PHE A 94 -11.61 -3.42 3.35
C PHE A 94 -11.30 -3.21 1.87
N CYS A 95 -10.25 -2.47 1.53
CA CYS A 95 -9.87 -2.20 0.15
C CYS A 95 -9.51 -3.49 -0.61
N ARG A 96 -8.74 -4.39 0.03
CA ARG A 96 -8.41 -5.72 -0.52
C ARG A 96 -9.65 -6.54 -0.84
N LYS A 97 -10.62 -6.58 0.08
CA LYS A 97 -11.90 -7.28 -0.12
C LYS A 97 -12.69 -6.68 -1.28
N GLN A 98 -12.73 -5.36 -1.41
CA GLN A 98 -13.42 -4.71 -2.53
C GLN A 98 -12.74 -5.01 -3.87
N LYS A 99 -11.40 -4.94 -3.95
CA LYS A 99 -10.65 -5.29 -5.16
C LYS A 99 -10.83 -6.75 -5.56
N LEU A 100 -10.82 -7.66 -4.60
CA LEU A 100 -11.08 -9.07 -4.86
C LEU A 100 -12.52 -9.28 -5.37
N LYS A 101 -13.50 -8.60 -4.78
CA LYS A 101 -14.89 -8.63 -5.25
C LYS A 101 -15.02 -8.15 -6.69
N GLU A 102 -14.37 -7.03 -7.04
CA GLU A 102 -14.34 -6.54 -8.44
C GLU A 102 -13.70 -7.55 -9.39
N ALA A 103 -12.57 -8.15 -8.99
CA ALA A 103 -11.91 -9.20 -9.76
C ALA A 103 -12.81 -10.41 -10.00
N MET A 104 -13.54 -10.87 -8.98
CA MET A 104 -14.51 -11.95 -9.09
C MET A 104 -15.66 -11.60 -10.04
N VAL A 105 -16.23 -10.40 -9.93
CA VAL A 105 -17.30 -9.95 -10.84
C VAL A 105 -16.78 -9.89 -12.28
N LYS A 106 -15.57 -9.35 -12.50
CA LYS A 106 -14.94 -9.34 -13.84
C LYS A 106 -14.70 -10.74 -14.37
N SER A 107 -14.31 -11.68 -13.51
CA SER A 107 -14.07 -13.07 -13.88
C SER A 107 -15.32 -13.77 -14.41
N ILE A 108 -16.52 -13.38 -14.00
CA ILE A 108 -17.78 -13.94 -14.52
C ILE A 108 -17.92 -13.63 -16.01
N SER A 109 -17.63 -12.42 -16.44
CA SER A 109 -17.68 -12.04 -17.86
C SER A 109 -16.59 -12.73 -18.69
N LEU A 110 -15.39 -12.89 -18.13
CA LEU A 110 -14.28 -13.60 -18.77
C LEU A 110 -14.55 -15.10 -18.88
N LEU A 111 -15.28 -15.69 -17.93
CA LEU A 111 -15.69 -17.08 -17.97
C LEU A 111 -16.62 -17.36 -19.15
N GLN A 112 -17.53 -16.43 -19.45
CA GLN A 112 -18.42 -16.54 -20.62
C GLN A 112 -17.64 -16.52 -21.95
N GLN A 113 -16.45 -15.91 -21.96
CA GLN A 113 -15.54 -15.85 -23.10
C GLN A 113 -14.50 -16.98 -23.10
N SER A 114 -14.55 -17.89 -22.11
CA SER A 114 -13.56 -18.97 -21.91
C SER A 114 -12.12 -18.50 -21.78
N SER A 115 -11.90 -17.27 -21.28
CA SER A 115 -10.57 -16.64 -21.11
C SER A 115 -9.96 -17.02 -19.76
N PHE A 116 -9.59 -18.28 -19.55
CA PHE A 116 -9.13 -18.81 -18.25
C PHE A 116 -7.82 -18.19 -17.77
N ASP A 117 -6.88 -17.89 -18.66
CA ASP A 117 -5.61 -17.27 -18.31
C ASP A 117 -5.81 -15.83 -17.79
N GLU A 118 -6.74 -15.09 -18.40
CA GLU A 118 -7.11 -13.75 -17.95
C GLU A 118 -7.80 -13.78 -16.58
N ILE A 119 -8.67 -14.77 -16.31
CA ILE A 119 -9.29 -14.97 -14.99
C ILE A 119 -8.19 -15.17 -13.94
N SER A 120 -7.26 -16.09 -14.20
CA SER A 120 -6.14 -16.37 -13.29
C SER A 120 -5.32 -15.10 -13.02
N SER A 121 -5.00 -14.34 -14.06
CA SER A 121 -4.26 -13.10 -13.96
C SER A 121 -4.99 -12.05 -13.11
N VAL A 122 -6.27 -11.81 -13.36
CA VAL A 122 -7.09 -10.82 -12.65
C VAL A 122 -7.23 -11.17 -11.18
N ILE A 123 -7.49 -12.43 -10.84
CA ILE A 123 -7.62 -12.88 -9.45
C ILE A 123 -6.27 -12.79 -8.73
N ASN A 124 -5.18 -13.28 -9.34
CA ASN A 124 -3.86 -13.24 -8.74
C ASN A 124 -3.37 -11.80 -8.49
N ASN A 125 -3.65 -10.89 -9.43
CA ASN A 125 -3.34 -9.48 -9.25
C ASN A 125 -4.10 -8.87 -8.07
N ALA A 126 -5.40 -9.17 -7.93
CA ALA A 126 -6.20 -8.69 -6.81
C ALA A 126 -5.74 -9.24 -5.45
N LEU A 127 -5.26 -10.48 -5.40
CA LEU A 127 -4.71 -11.10 -4.19
C LEU A 127 -3.35 -10.51 -3.77
N ARG A 128 -2.55 -10.08 -4.74
CA ARG A 128 -1.24 -9.47 -4.48
C ARG A 128 -1.31 -8.02 -4.05
N LEU A 129 -2.37 -7.29 -4.42
CA LEU A 129 -2.54 -5.89 -4.05
C LEU A 129 -2.62 -5.73 -2.53
N GLY A 130 -1.81 -4.82 -2.01
CA GLY A 130 -1.77 -4.50 -0.58
C GLY A 130 -1.34 -5.66 0.33
N SER A 131 -0.87 -6.80 -0.22
CA SER A 131 -0.07 -7.69 0.60
C SER A 131 1.20 -6.93 0.98
N ASP A 132 1.67 -7.09 2.22
CA ASP A 132 3.02 -6.71 2.57
C ASP A 132 3.95 -7.59 1.69
N ASN A 133 4.09 -7.18 0.45
CA ASN A 133 5.25 -7.58 -0.29
C ASN A 133 6.37 -6.98 0.53
N GLU A 134 7.14 -7.82 1.18
CA GLU A 134 8.50 -7.48 1.52
C GLU A 134 9.12 -7.02 0.20
N GLN A 135 8.97 -5.73 -0.11
CA GLN A 135 9.57 -5.09 -1.28
C GLN A 135 11.06 -4.99 -1.03
N GLY A 136 11.67 -6.13 -0.76
CA GLY A 136 13.07 -6.17 -0.43
C GLY A 136 13.44 -5.31 0.78
N TYR A 137 14.71 -5.24 1.06
CA TYR A 137 15.23 -4.37 2.12
C TYR A 137 15.33 -2.94 1.60
N GLU A 138 14.79 -1.97 2.32
CA GLU A 138 15.14 -0.58 2.07
C GLU A 138 16.65 -0.42 2.30
N TRP A 139 17.38 -0.07 1.23
CA TRP A 139 18.84 -0.20 1.20
C TRP A 139 19.55 0.48 2.37
N ILE A 140 19.05 1.61 2.82
CA ILE A 140 19.63 2.38 3.93
C ILE A 140 19.01 1.98 5.27
N ALA A 141 17.67 1.88 5.35
CA ALA A 141 16.98 1.61 6.63
C ALA A 141 17.25 0.20 7.16
N ASP A 142 17.31 -0.81 6.26
CA ASP A 142 17.50 -2.20 6.65
C ASP A 142 18.97 -2.65 6.57
N PHE A 143 19.90 -1.71 6.60
CA PHE A 143 21.33 -2.00 6.50
C PHE A 143 21.79 -3.04 7.53
N GLU A 144 21.44 -2.86 8.79
CA GLU A 144 21.82 -3.79 9.86
C GLU A 144 21.17 -5.18 9.70
N GLU A 145 19.90 -5.22 9.28
CA GLU A 145 19.16 -6.47 9.09
C GLU A 145 19.78 -7.34 8.00
N ARG A 146 20.26 -6.72 6.91
CA ARG A 146 20.91 -7.43 5.79
C ARG A 146 22.23 -8.09 6.17
N PHE A 147 22.94 -7.50 7.13
CA PHE A 147 24.21 -8.03 7.61
C PHE A 147 24.07 -8.99 8.79
N LYS A 148 22.85 -9.20 9.31
CA LYS A 148 22.61 -10.28 10.26
C LYS A 148 22.88 -11.61 9.58
N VAL A 149 23.85 -12.33 10.10
CA VAL A 149 24.14 -13.70 9.64
C VAL A 149 22.94 -14.58 10.03
N ARG A 150 22.09 -14.90 9.08
CA ARG A 150 21.04 -15.89 9.29
C ARG A 150 21.72 -17.23 9.54
N ALA A 151 21.34 -17.94 10.59
CA ALA A 151 21.86 -19.27 10.88
C ALA A 151 21.57 -20.19 9.69
N ARG A 152 22.62 -20.54 8.97
CA ARG A 152 22.54 -21.39 7.77
C ARG A 152 22.51 -22.81 8.25
N ASN A 153 21.78 -23.49 8.83
CA ASN A 153 21.90 -24.90 9.22
C ASN A 153 22.76 -25.69 8.23
N PRO A 154 24.09 -25.54 8.26
CA PRO A 154 24.95 -26.09 7.24
C PRO A 154 25.05 -27.62 7.40
N ILE A 155 25.13 -28.30 6.27
CA ILE A 155 25.43 -29.74 6.22
C ILE A 155 26.90 -29.86 5.92
N ALA A 156 27.64 -30.52 6.81
CA ALA A 156 29.08 -30.74 6.62
C ALA A 156 29.32 -31.55 5.34
N THR A 157 30.32 -31.13 4.57
CA THR A 157 30.70 -31.84 3.35
C THR A 157 31.50 -33.12 3.66
N GLY A 158 32.02 -33.22 4.88
CA GLY A 158 32.93 -34.30 5.33
C GLY A 158 34.40 -34.06 4.98
N TRP A 159 34.72 -32.88 4.44
CA TRP A 159 36.10 -32.47 4.14
C TRP A 159 36.44 -31.26 5.01
N ASP A 160 37.23 -31.47 6.05
CA ASP A 160 37.50 -30.47 7.10
C ASP A 160 37.99 -29.12 6.56
N GLU A 161 38.82 -29.11 5.52
CA GLU A 161 39.32 -27.87 4.94
C GLU A 161 38.27 -27.11 4.17
N ILE A 162 37.35 -27.81 3.48
CA ILE A 162 36.23 -27.20 2.79
C ILE A 162 35.22 -26.67 3.80
N ASP A 163 34.92 -27.42 4.83
CA ASP A 163 33.98 -27.03 5.88
C ASP A 163 34.47 -25.82 6.67
N LYS A 164 35.78 -25.66 6.86
CA LYS A 164 36.37 -24.43 7.43
C LYS A 164 36.15 -23.19 6.54
N ILE A 165 36.39 -23.33 5.23
CA ILE A 165 36.25 -22.23 4.26
C ILE A 165 34.77 -21.85 4.10
N SER A 166 33.87 -22.82 4.02
CA SER A 166 32.43 -22.66 3.83
C SER A 166 31.65 -22.35 5.12
N LYS A 167 32.34 -22.10 6.25
CA LYS A 167 31.75 -21.88 7.57
C LYS A 167 30.80 -23.02 7.97
N GLN A 168 31.35 -24.21 8.11
CA GLN A 168 30.73 -25.46 8.57
C GLN A 168 29.93 -26.24 7.52
N GLY A 169 30.14 -25.98 6.23
CA GLY A 169 29.51 -26.76 5.17
C GLY A 169 28.60 -26.00 4.24
N LEU A 170 27.74 -26.69 3.52
CA LEU A 170 26.83 -26.16 2.54
C LEU A 170 25.45 -25.93 3.14
N GLY A 171 24.84 -24.77 2.85
CA GLY A 171 23.46 -24.47 3.23
C GLY A 171 22.48 -25.28 2.38
N LYS A 172 21.29 -25.55 2.92
CA LYS A 172 20.22 -26.24 2.19
C LYS A 172 19.85 -25.44 0.93
N GLY A 173 20.00 -26.04 -0.25
CA GLY A 173 19.75 -25.43 -1.55
C GLY A 173 20.98 -24.79 -2.21
N GLU A 174 22.15 -24.84 -1.59
CA GLU A 174 23.42 -24.48 -2.22
C GLU A 174 23.97 -25.64 -3.01
N LEU A 175 24.47 -25.34 -4.20
CA LEU A 175 25.21 -26.32 -5.02
C LEU A 175 26.65 -26.35 -4.54
N GLY A 176 27.16 -27.59 -4.29
CA GLY A 176 28.56 -27.84 -4.01
C GLY A 176 29.42 -27.94 -5.28
#